data_f1f4bf79e45937f267e87901e10f2377
#
_entry.id   f1f4bf79e45937f267e87901e10f2377
#
_cell.length_a   1.000
_cell.length_b   1.000
_cell.length_c   1.000
_cell.angle_alpha   90.00
_cell.angle_beta   90.00
_cell.angle_gamma   90.00
#
_symmetry.space_group_name_H-M   'P 1'
#
loop_
_entity.id
_entity.type
_entity.pdbx_description
1 polymer ?
#
loop_
_entity_poly.entity_id
_entity_poly.type
_entity_poly.pdbx_seq_one_letter_code
_entity_poly.pdbx_strand_id
1 'polypeptide(L)'
;MKLNSKIKTIDIVNSPVPLVVNLSGKFEISYANHFTEDQDLVNLISELYIDDSILNIDINLELSYKSECARCLSKKANKMKNSRLFKLNIDVENDYEINFDREYVDIEPFISEIIIDNLDRLYICS
;
A
#
# COMPACT_ATOMS: atom_id res chain seq x y z
N MET A 1 -4.58 13.90 7.16
CA MET A 1 -4.01 12.95 8.12
C MET A 1 -3.23 11.87 7.38
N LYS A 2 -1.99 11.67 7.74
CA LYS A 2 -1.13 10.69 7.08
C LYS A 2 -1.57 9.26 7.46
N LEU A 3 -1.52 8.36 6.47
CA LEU A 3 -1.83 6.95 6.70
C LEU A 3 -0.82 6.33 7.68
N ASN A 4 -1.32 5.66 8.71
CA ASN A 4 -0.48 4.91 9.64
C ASN A 4 -0.39 3.45 9.18
N SER A 5 0.73 3.10 8.55
CA SER A 5 0.94 1.77 7.96
C SER A 5 1.61 0.78 8.92
N LYS A 6 1.86 1.16 10.15
CA LYS A 6 2.50 0.29 11.14
C LYS A 6 1.47 -0.54 11.90
N ILE A 7 1.70 -1.84 11.95
CA ILE A 7 0.82 -2.81 12.61
C ILE A 7 1.61 -3.53 13.68
N LYS A 8 1.04 -3.63 14.88
CA LYS A 8 1.73 -4.29 15.99
C LYS A 8 1.91 -5.77 15.70
N THR A 9 3.14 -6.23 15.77
CA THR A 9 3.48 -7.65 15.53
C THR A 9 2.74 -8.57 16.49
N ILE A 10 2.62 -8.19 17.76
CA ILE A 10 1.95 -8.99 18.76
C ILE A 10 0.47 -9.21 18.43
N ASP A 11 -0.18 -8.26 17.80
CA ASP A 11 -1.57 -8.40 17.39
C ASP A 11 -1.73 -9.45 16.29
N ILE A 12 -0.73 -9.57 15.42
CA ILE A 12 -0.73 -10.59 14.37
C ILE A 12 -0.50 -11.97 14.97
N VAL A 13 0.51 -12.09 15.83
CA VAL A 13 0.92 -13.38 16.42
C VAL A 13 -0.17 -13.95 17.32
N ASN A 14 -0.84 -13.11 18.10
CA ASN A 14 -1.83 -13.54 19.07
C ASN A 14 -3.23 -13.72 18.49
N SER A 15 -3.44 -13.35 17.24
CA SER A 15 -4.76 -13.49 16.63
C SER A 15 -5.06 -14.95 16.28
N PRO A 16 -6.15 -15.52 16.76
CA PRO A 16 -6.53 -16.92 16.42
C PRO A 16 -7.04 -17.06 14.99
N VAL A 17 -7.32 -15.94 14.33
CA VAL A 17 -7.77 -15.87 12.93
C VAL A 17 -6.94 -14.78 12.25
N PRO A 18 -6.94 -14.70 10.92
CA PRO A 18 -6.23 -13.62 10.25
C PRO A 18 -6.63 -12.25 10.80
N LEU A 19 -5.63 -11.43 11.11
CA LEU A 19 -5.87 -10.08 11.62
C LEU A 19 -6.33 -9.18 10.47
N VAL A 20 -7.51 -8.61 10.58
CA VAL A 20 -8.05 -7.69 9.56
C VAL A 20 -7.90 -6.27 10.06
N VAL A 21 -7.22 -5.43 9.26
CA VAL A 21 -6.95 -4.03 9.59
C VAL A 21 -7.55 -3.14 8.50
N ASN A 22 -8.33 -2.15 8.90
CA ASN A 22 -8.86 -1.14 8.01
C ASN A 22 -8.07 0.15 8.23
N LEU A 23 -7.43 0.66 7.19
CA LEU A 23 -6.62 1.87 7.25
C LEU A 23 -7.12 2.89 6.23
N SER A 24 -7.06 4.16 6.61
CA SER A 24 -7.47 5.26 5.76
C SER A 24 -6.63 6.49 6.08
N GLY A 25 -6.24 7.22 5.05
CA GLY A 25 -5.45 8.44 5.24
C GLY A 25 -4.79 8.89 3.97
N LYS A 26 -3.88 9.86 4.12
CA LYS A 26 -3.09 10.38 3.01
C LYS A 26 -1.90 9.48 2.73
N PHE A 27 -1.68 9.19 1.46
CA PHE A 27 -0.49 8.49 0.98
C PHE A 27 0.04 9.28 -0.21
N GLU A 28 1.15 9.96 -0.03
CA GLU A 28 1.70 10.83 -1.07
C GLU A 28 2.29 10.03 -2.21
N ILE A 29 1.88 10.38 -3.43
CA ILE A 29 2.39 9.79 -4.65
C ILE A 29 2.95 10.90 -5.53
N SER A 30 4.14 10.67 -6.05
CA SER A 30 4.72 11.49 -7.09
C SER A 30 5.50 10.57 -8.01
N TYR A 31 4.88 10.16 -9.11
CA TYR A 31 5.45 9.22 -10.06
C TYR A 31 5.06 9.64 -11.46
N ALA A 32 6.05 9.97 -12.29
CA ALA A 32 5.82 10.53 -13.62
C ALA A 32 4.89 11.76 -13.51
N ASN A 33 3.75 11.76 -14.19
CA ASN A 33 2.78 12.84 -14.11
C ASN A 33 1.54 12.50 -13.27
N HIS A 34 1.71 11.54 -12.36
CA HIS A 34 0.67 11.15 -11.40
C HIS A 34 1.01 11.70 -10.03
N PHE A 35 0.04 12.22 -9.32
CA PHE A 35 0.24 12.82 -8.01
C PHE A 35 -1.03 12.79 -7.17
N THR A 36 -0.87 13.02 -5.88
CA THR A 36 -2.00 13.12 -4.96
C THR A 36 -2.11 14.54 -4.42
N GLU A 37 -3.35 14.99 -4.22
CA GLU A 37 -3.65 16.28 -3.59
C GLU A 37 -4.19 16.03 -2.18
N ASP A 38 -4.45 17.11 -1.43
CA ASP A 38 -4.85 17.00 -0.03
C ASP A 38 -6.14 16.21 0.19
N GLN A 39 -7.05 16.26 -0.75
CA GLN A 39 -8.31 15.52 -0.67
C GLN A 39 -8.21 14.08 -1.15
N ASP A 40 -7.09 13.69 -1.76
CA ASP A 40 -6.90 12.34 -2.26
C ASP A 40 -6.48 11.43 -1.11
N LEU A 41 -7.24 10.37 -0.90
CA LEU A 41 -7.01 9.45 0.19
C LEU A 41 -6.84 8.03 -0.31
N VAL A 42 -6.12 7.23 0.45
CA VAL A 42 -6.08 5.80 0.27
C VAL A 42 -6.96 5.16 1.36
N ASN A 43 -7.74 4.18 0.95
CA ASN A 43 -8.48 3.32 1.86
C ASN A 43 -8.03 1.89 1.59
N LEU A 44 -7.68 1.15 2.61
CA LEU A 44 -7.28 -0.23 2.43
C LEU A 44 -7.78 -1.14 3.53
N ILE A 45 -7.93 -2.40 3.18
CA ILE A 45 -8.19 -3.48 4.12
C ILE A 45 -7.06 -4.47 3.94
N SER A 46 -6.37 -4.80 5.03
CA SER A 46 -5.28 -5.76 5.02
C SER A 46 -5.57 -6.91 5.95
N GLU A 47 -5.36 -8.13 5.46
CA GLU A 47 -5.38 -9.33 6.28
C GLU A 47 -3.96 -9.82 6.48
N LEU A 48 -3.58 -10.03 7.74
CA LEU A 48 -2.23 -10.48 8.09
C LEU A 48 -2.33 -11.75 8.93
N TYR A 49 -1.56 -12.76 8.55
CA TYR A 49 -1.45 -13.98 9.34
C TYR A 49 -0.10 -14.65 9.11
N ILE A 50 0.35 -15.41 10.10
CA ILE A 50 1.61 -16.15 10.03
C ILE A 50 1.28 -17.63 9.92
N ASP A 51 1.83 -18.27 8.91
CA ASP A 51 1.68 -19.69 8.65
C ASP A 51 3.05 -20.27 8.31
N ASP A 52 3.51 -21.20 9.14
CA ASP A 52 4.78 -21.91 8.94
C ASP A 52 5.96 -20.97 8.67
N SER A 53 6.13 -19.97 9.53
CA SER A 53 7.18 -18.95 9.45
C SER A 53 7.04 -18.03 8.22
N ILE A 54 5.88 -18.03 7.57
CA ILE A 54 5.61 -17.13 6.47
C ILE A 54 4.54 -16.13 6.91
N LEU A 55 4.89 -14.85 6.84
CA LEU A 55 3.93 -13.77 7.07
C LEU A 55 3.21 -13.51 5.76
N ASN A 56 1.91 -13.70 5.78
CA ASN A 56 1.04 -13.42 4.64
C ASN A 56 0.37 -12.07 4.85
N ILE A 57 0.51 -11.18 3.88
CA ILE A 57 -0.09 -9.85 3.92
C ILE A 57 -0.94 -9.68 2.66
N ASP A 58 -2.24 -9.72 2.84
CA ASP A 58 -3.19 -9.52 1.75
C ASP A 58 -3.69 -8.09 1.83
N ILE A 59 -3.49 -7.31 0.77
CA ILE A 59 -3.86 -5.89 0.75
C ILE A 59 -4.86 -5.64 -0.36
N ASN A 60 -6.01 -5.06 0.01
CA ASN A 60 -6.99 -4.55 -0.93
C ASN A 60 -7.06 -3.04 -0.73
N LEU A 61 -6.68 -2.28 -1.75
CA LEU A 61 -6.63 -0.82 -1.62
C LEU A 61 -7.45 -0.12 -2.69
N GLU A 62 -7.91 1.07 -2.32
CA GLU A 62 -8.55 2.01 -3.22
C GLU A 62 -7.90 3.37 -2.99
N LEU A 63 -7.45 3.99 -4.07
CA LEU A 63 -6.72 5.24 -4.04
C LEU A 63 -7.31 6.24 -5.01
N SER A 64 -7.51 7.47 -4.54
CA SER A 64 -7.82 8.59 -5.41
C SER A 64 -6.53 9.34 -5.72
N TYR A 65 -6.33 9.71 -6.99
CA TYR A 65 -5.13 10.44 -7.41
C TYR A 65 -5.44 11.27 -8.64
N LYS A 66 -4.49 12.15 -9.00
CA LYS A 66 -4.60 13.01 -10.17
C LYS A 66 -3.51 12.67 -11.17
N SER A 67 -3.80 12.88 -12.44
CA SER A 67 -2.80 12.80 -13.50
C SER A 67 -2.85 14.08 -14.32
N GLU A 68 -1.67 14.63 -14.64
CA GLU A 68 -1.56 15.80 -15.48
C GLU A 68 -1.13 15.37 -16.87
N CYS A 69 -1.94 15.69 -17.88
CA CYS A 69 -1.61 15.30 -19.25
C CYS A 69 -0.27 15.90 -19.68
N ALA A 70 0.66 15.08 -20.18
CA ALA A 70 1.96 15.52 -20.63
C ALA A 70 1.88 16.45 -21.84
N ARG A 71 0.76 16.47 -22.52
CA ARG A 71 0.54 17.21 -23.76
C ARG A 71 -0.09 18.58 -23.54
N CYS A 72 -1.24 18.59 -22.85
CA CYS A 72 -2.04 19.80 -22.69
C CYS A 72 -2.07 20.30 -21.26
N LEU A 73 -1.40 19.61 -20.33
CA LEU A 73 -1.31 19.95 -18.91
C LEU A 73 -2.66 19.97 -18.18
N SER A 74 -3.71 19.40 -18.77
CA SER A 74 -4.99 19.26 -18.07
C SER A 74 -4.90 18.17 -17.00
N LYS A 75 -5.59 18.38 -15.89
CA LYS A 75 -5.62 17.43 -14.78
C LYS A 75 -6.83 16.54 -14.88
N LYS A 76 -6.62 15.26 -14.58
CA LYS A 76 -7.70 14.28 -14.53
C LYS A 76 -7.73 13.61 -13.17
N ALA A 77 -8.91 13.52 -12.57
CA ALA A 77 -9.12 12.78 -11.34
C ALA A 77 -9.27 11.28 -11.67
N ASN A 78 -8.57 10.44 -10.93
CA ASN A 78 -8.57 9.00 -11.13
C ASN A 78 -8.80 8.27 -9.83
N LYS A 79 -9.28 7.04 -9.95
CA LYS A 79 -9.37 6.09 -8.84
C LYS A 79 -8.68 4.80 -9.24
N MET A 80 -7.88 4.27 -8.34
CA MET A 80 -7.25 2.96 -8.50
C MET A 80 -7.82 2.01 -7.46
N LYS A 81 -8.17 0.80 -7.88
CA LYS A 81 -8.59 -0.25 -6.98
C LYS A 81 -7.81 -1.50 -7.33
N ASN A 82 -7.07 -2.04 -6.38
CA ASN A 82 -6.23 -3.20 -6.62
C ASN A 82 -6.06 -4.03 -5.37
N SER A 83 -5.67 -5.28 -5.56
CA SER A 83 -5.40 -6.19 -4.45
C SER A 83 -4.17 -7.03 -4.78
N ARG A 84 -3.42 -7.39 -3.74
CA ARG A 84 -2.22 -8.21 -3.88
C ARG A 84 -1.89 -8.93 -2.58
N LEU A 85 -1.42 -10.16 -2.71
CA LEU A 85 -0.95 -10.94 -1.58
C LEU A 85 0.57 -10.99 -1.59
N PHE A 86 1.18 -10.61 -0.47
CA PHE A 86 2.62 -10.70 -0.26
C PHE A 86 2.93 -11.80 0.74
N LYS A 87 3.99 -12.54 0.50
CA LYS A 87 4.47 -13.59 1.39
C LYS A 87 5.92 -13.32 1.76
N LEU A 88 6.19 -13.27 3.05
CA LEU A 88 7.52 -12.99 3.58
C LEU A 88 7.94 -14.07 4.54
N ASN A 89 9.16 -14.59 4.36
CA ASN A 89 9.73 -15.50 5.32
C ASN A 89 10.32 -14.69 6.48
N ILE A 90 9.77 -14.82 7.68
CA ILE A 90 10.18 -14.04 8.84
C ILE A 90 11.50 -14.50 9.46
N ASP A 91 11.98 -15.68 9.08
CA ASP A 91 13.21 -16.24 9.62
C ASP A 91 14.44 -15.88 8.79
N VAL A 92 14.26 -15.28 7.63
CA VAL A 92 15.35 -14.88 6.75
C VAL A 92 15.21 -13.42 6.34
N GLU A 93 16.35 -12.82 6.00
CA GLU A 93 16.38 -11.47 5.45
C GLU A 93 15.71 -11.48 4.07
N ASN A 94 14.85 -10.50 3.81
CA ASN A 94 14.13 -10.40 2.54
C ASN A 94 14.48 -9.10 1.81
N ASP A 95 14.09 -9.00 0.54
CA ASP A 95 14.43 -7.87 -0.32
C ASP A 95 13.64 -6.59 0.02
N TYR A 96 12.62 -6.71 0.84
CA TYR A 96 11.86 -5.56 1.31
C TYR A 96 12.52 -5.06 2.57
N GLU A 97 12.87 -3.78 2.61
CA GLU A 97 13.38 -3.14 3.82
C GLU A 97 12.27 -3.03 4.85
N ILE A 98 11.67 -4.15 5.17
CA ILE A 98 10.66 -4.19 6.20
C ILE A 98 11.38 -4.32 7.51
N ASN A 99 11.23 -3.32 8.32
CA ASN A 99 11.54 -3.47 9.71
C ASN A 99 10.50 -4.42 10.31
N PHE A 100 10.69 -5.71 10.06
CA PHE A 100 10.03 -6.70 10.86
C PHE A 100 10.78 -6.71 12.18
N ASP A 101 10.66 -5.59 12.91
CA ASP A 101 11.19 -5.58 14.24
C ASP A 101 10.20 -6.27 15.17
N ARG A 102 10.55 -6.37 16.44
CA ARG A 102 9.74 -7.10 17.40
C ARG A 102 8.41 -6.41 17.71
N GLU A 103 8.27 -5.15 17.37
CA GLU A 103 7.11 -4.33 17.75
C GLU A 103 6.12 -4.10 16.62
N TYR A 104 6.62 -3.83 15.41
CA TYR A 104 5.76 -3.39 14.31
C TYR A 104 6.14 -4.02 12.98
N VAL A 105 5.13 -4.29 12.17
CA VAL A 105 5.29 -4.58 10.74
C VAL A 105 4.82 -3.34 9.99
N ASP A 106 5.68 -2.78 9.16
CA ASP A 106 5.32 -1.63 8.33
C ASP A 106 4.96 -2.10 6.93
N ILE A 107 3.71 -1.89 6.52
CA ILE A 107 3.21 -2.33 5.21
C ILE A 107 3.35 -1.25 4.13
N GLU A 108 3.92 -0.09 4.45
CA GLU A 108 4.10 1.00 3.50
C GLU A 108 4.83 0.58 2.22
N PRO A 109 5.94 -0.18 2.26
CA PRO A 109 6.62 -0.61 1.04
C PRO A 109 5.73 -1.43 0.11
N PHE A 110 4.83 -2.24 0.67
CA PHE A 110 3.89 -3.04 -0.13
C PHE A 110 2.82 -2.18 -0.77
N ILE A 111 2.32 -1.17 -0.05
CA ILE A 111 1.35 -0.22 -0.59
C ILE A 111 1.97 0.52 -1.78
N SER A 112 3.20 1.02 -1.61
CA SER A 112 3.93 1.70 -2.67
C SER A 112 4.12 0.82 -3.90
N GLU A 113 4.47 -0.45 -3.71
CA GLU A 113 4.68 -1.39 -4.81
C GLU A 113 3.40 -1.62 -5.61
N ILE A 114 2.28 -1.83 -4.93
CA ILE A 114 0.99 -2.00 -5.60
C ILE A 114 0.65 -0.77 -6.44
N ILE A 115 0.81 0.41 -5.87
CA ILE A 115 0.44 1.66 -6.53
C ILE A 115 1.32 1.89 -7.76
N ILE A 116 2.65 1.80 -7.60
CA ILE A 116 3.58 2.08 -8.69
C ILE A 116 3.44 1.07 -9.82
N ASP A 117 3.25 -0.20 -9.51
CA ASP A 117 3.07 -1.25 -10.52
C ASP A 117 1.80 -1.06 -11.36
N ASN A 118 0.83 -0.32 -10.84
CA ASN A 118 -0.45 -0.10 -11.52
C ASN A 118 -0.61 1.29 -12.10
N LEU A 119 0.42 2.16 -11.98
CA LEU A 119 0.42 3.47 -12.62
C LEU A 119 1.12 3.39 -13.98
N ASP A 120 0.54 4.05 -14.97
CA ASP A 120 1.19 4.19 -16.27
C ASP A 120 2.44 5.05 -16.14
N ARG A 121 3.44 4.77 -16.98
CA ARG A 121 4.67 5.57 -16.98
C ARG A 121 4.41 7.04 -17.27
N LEU A 122 3.45 7.30 -18.15
CA LEU A 122 3.12 8.66 -18.55
C LEU A 122 1.66 8.69 -18.99
N TYR A 123 0.92 9.63 -18.43
CA TYR A 123 -0.46 9.86 -18.84
C TYR A 123 -0.49 10.90 -19.96
N ILE A 124 -1.14 10.55 -21.07
CA ILE A 124 -1.40 11.45 -22.19
C ILE A 124 -2.88 11.37 -22.50
N CYS A 125 -3.57 12.49 -22.47
CA CYS A 125 -4.99 12.52 -22.81
C CYS A 125 -5.19 12.30 -24.30
N SER A 126 -6.24 11.61 -24.67
CA SER A 126 -6.60 11.38 -26.07
C SER A 126 -7.38 12.56 -26.65
#